data_a75b03468d11f1deda7a8247a3e7a678
#
_entry.id   a75b03468d11f1deda7a8247a3e7a678
#
_cell.length_a   1.000
_cell.length_b   1.000
_cell.length_c   1.000
_cell.angle_alpha   90.00
_cell.angle_beta   90.00
_cell.angle_gamma   90.00
#
_symmetry.space_group_name_H-M   'P 1'
#
loop_
_entity.id
_entity.type
_entity.pdbx_description
1 polymer ?
#
loop_
_entity_poly.entity_id
_entity_poly.type
_entity_poly.pdbx_seq_one_letter_code
_entity_poly.pdbx_strand_id
1 'polypeptide(L)'
;MQRLGLGPPILVRTVRYGTLKMDILWTPWRYAYITSADRTTRPGVPKKLAAWPGDKSCVFCNLIASIDYAIEHGMDRDEAEAAGGLILRGRHCFISLNAYPYTTGHVMVMPYAHLDRLSKLPIEAAHELIDLAQLTERVLERVYRPQGFNFGLNLGEAAGAGVAGHMHMHAMPRWVGDTNFMTVVGETRVIPEDLETTWARLRHGFAEVDSPSPEPAAAPSQPDPEG
;
A
#
# COMPACT_ATOMS: atom_id res chain seq x y z
N MET A 1 19.97 -32.57 25.94
CA MET A 1 20.58 -31.52 25.11
C MET A 1 20.03 -31.66 23.69
N GLN A 2 18.93 -31.02 23.39
CA GLN A 2 18.37 -30.98 22.04
C GLN A 2 19.13 -29.91 21.25
N ARG A 3 19.68 -30.27 20.09
CA ARG A 3 20.32 -29.34 19.16
C ARG A 3 19.22 -28.48 18.54
N LEU A 4 19.27 -27.18 18.80
CA LEU A 4 18.52 -26.20 18.03
C LEU A 4 19.00 -26.28 16.56
N GLY A 5 18.11 -26.71 15.67
CA GLY A 5 18.38 -26.74 14.25
C GLY A 5 18.52 -25.31 13.72
N LEU A 6 19.74 -24.91 13.45
CA LEU A 6 20.02 -23.72 12.65
C LEU A 6 19.46 -24.00 11.24
N GLY A 7 18.59 -23.14 10.76
CA GLY A 7 18.09 -23.20 9.38
C GLY A 7 19.23 -23.19 8.37
N PRO A 8 18.96 -23.50 7.09
CA PRO A 8 20.00 -23.61 6.09
C PRO A 8 20.82 -22.31 6.00
N PRO A 9 22.14 -22.40 5.79
CA PRO A 9 22.99 -21.22 5.74
C PRO A 9 22.57 -20.30 4.59
N ILE A 10 22.55 -19.01 4.85
CA ILE A 10 22.28 -17.98 3.85
C ILE A 10 23.37 -18.09 2.78
N LEU A 11 23.01 -18.60 1.60
CA LEU A 11 23.95 -18.72 0.49
C LEU A 11 23.98 -17.38 -0.26
N VAL A 12 24.98 -16.55 0.01
CA VAL A 12 25.28 -15.40 -0.84
C VAL A 12 26.02 -15.91 -2.07
N ARG A 13 25.35 -15.95 -3.20
CA ARG A 13 25.98 -16.33 -4.47
C ARG A 13 26.32 -15.08 -5.25
N THR A 14 27.61 -14.78 -5.36
CA THR A 14 28.09 -13.68 -6.21
C THR A 14 28.05 -14.13 -7.68
N VAL A 15 27.22 -13.47 -8.48
CA VAL A 15 27.18 -13.66 -9.93
C VAL A 15 27.92 -12.48 -10.58
N ARG A 16 28.95 -12.76 -11.38
CA ARG A 16 29.69 -11.74 -12.12
C ARG A 16 29.11 -11.59 -13.50
N TYR A 17 28.59 -10.43 -13.82
CA TYR A 17 28.25 -10.00 -15.16
C TYR A 17 29.24 -8.90 -15.59
N GLY A 18 30.27 -9.26 -16.31
CA GLY A 18 31.32 -8.31 -16.74
C GLY A 18 32.02 -7.64 -15.55
N THR A 19 32.10 -6.32 -15.55
CA THR A 19 32.72 -5.50 -14.48
C THR A 19 31.76 -5.16 -13.34
N LEU A 20 30.45 -5.47 -13.46
CA LEU A 20 29.46 -5.21 -12.42
C LEU A 20 29.36 -6.40 -11.47
N LYS A 21 29.65 -6.14 -10.20
CA LYS A 21 29.44 -7.09 -9.12
C LYS A 21 28.04 -6.87 -8.56
N MET A 22 27.12 -7.82 -8.83
CA MET A 22 25.80 -7.80 -8.27
C MET A 22 25.68 -8.90 -7.21
N ASP A 23 25.47 -8.49 -5.97
CA ASP A 23 25.22 -9.43 -4.88
C ASP A 23 23.71 -9.76 -4.86
N ILE A 24 23.39 -11.03 -5.06
CA ILE A 24 22.00 -11.52 -4.99
C ILE A 24 21.77 -12.00 -3.56
N LEU A 25 20.93 -11.28 -2.83
CA LEU A 25 20.43 -11.72 -1.54
C LEU A 25 19.30 -12.72 -1.77
N TRP A 26 19.53 -13.97 -1.41
CA TRP A 26 18.51 -15.00 -1.49
C TRP A 26 17.54 -14.86 -0.31
N THR A 27 16.23 -14.66 -0.57
CA THR A 27 15.20 -14.44 0.44
C THR A 27 14.16 -15.59 0.46
N PRO A 28 14.53 -16.80 0.94
CA PRO A 28 13.67 -17.99 0.88
C PRO A 28 12.35 -17.84 1.67
N TRP A 29 12.31 -17.00 2.71
CA TRP A 29 11.09 -16.69 3.47
C TRP A 29 10.02 -15.97 2.64
N ARG A 30 10.41 -15.17 1.64
CA ARG A 30 9.47 -14.51 0.74
C ARG A 30 8.79 -15.50 -0.20
N TYR A 31 9.47 -16.59 -0.53
CA TYR A 31 8.90 -17.66 -1.34
C TYR A 31 7.75 -18.38 -0.60
N ALA A 32 7.91 -18.69 0.68
CA ALA A 32 6.84 -19.24 1.51
C ALA A 32 5.64 -18.30 1.58
N TYR A 33 5.83 -17.00 1.72
CA TYR A 33 4.78 -15.99 1.69
C TYR A 33 4.06 -15.91 0.33
N ILE A 34 4.80 -16.02 -0.77
CA ILE A 34 4.22 -15.98 -2.13
C ILE A 34 3.51 -17.29 -2.46
N THR A 35 4.00 -18.43 -1.97
CA THR A 35 3.47 -19.76 -2.30
C THR A 35 2.49 -20.32 -1.27
N SER A 36 2.61 -19.92 0.00
CA SER A 36 1.69 -20.28 1.10
C SER A 36 0.57 -19.25 1.24
N ALA A 37 0.10 -18.66 0.14
CA ALA A 37 -1.19 -18.00 0.17
C ALA A 37 -2.14 -19.01 0.82
N ASP A 38 -2.43 -18.77 2.10
CA ASP A 38 -3.48 -19.50 2.81
C ASP A 38 -4.70 -19.37 1.91
N ARG A 39 -4.99 -20.45 1.18
CA ARG A 39 -6.16 -20.55 0.30
C ARG A 39 -7.38 -20.73 1.16
N THR A 40 -7.49 -19.85 2.16
CA THR A 40 -8.73 -19.69 2.88
C THR A 40 -9.78 -19.30 1.85
N THR A 41 -10.91 -19.97 1.93
CA THR A 41 -12.11 -19.58 1.23
C THR A 41 -12.28 -18.05 1.40
N ARG A 42 -12.36 -17.30 0.31
CA ARG A 42 -12.58 -15.84 0.25
C ARG A 42 -11.36 -14.97 0.65
N PRO A 43 -10.28 -15.01 -0.12
CA PRO A 43 -9.10 -14.19 0.17
C PRO A 43 -9.46 -12.69 0.17
N GLY A 44 -8.91 -11.93 1.11
CA GLY A 44 -9.12 -10.48 1.21
C GLY A 44 -10.38 -10.03 1.96
N VAL A 45 -11.21 -10.96 2.47
CA VAL A 45 -12.34 -10.63 3.35
C VAL A 45 -11.83 -10.50 4.79
N PRO A 46 -11.86 -9.30 5.39
CA PRO A 46 -11.47 -9.11 6.78
C PRO A 46 -12.39 -9.88 7.74
N LYS A 47 -11.87 -10.33 8.89
CA LYS A 47 -12.67 -11.07 9.88
C LYS A 47 -13.93 -10.31 10.32
N LYS A 48 -13.84 -9.00 10.51
CA LYS A 48 -14.98 -8.15 10.89
C LYS A 48 -16.07 -8.09 9.80
N LEU A 49 -15.72 -8.37 8.54
CA LEU A 49 -16.60 -8.33 7.36
C LEU A 49 -16.99 -9.74 6.87
N ALA A 50 -16.71 -10.77 7.66
CA ALA A 50 -16.93 -12.17 7.29
C ALA A 50 -18.42 -12.56 7.06
N ALA A 51 -19.36 -11.71 7.47
CA ALA A 51 -20.79 -11.87 7.20
C ALA A 51 -21.15 -11.79 5.71
N TRP A 52 -20.33 -11.12 4.88
CA TRP A 52 -20.49 -11.13 3.43
C TRP A 52 -20.41 -12.57 2.89
N PRO A 53 -21.44 -13.06 2.17
CA PRO A 53 -21.49 -14.47 1.76
C PRO A 53 -20.77 -14.77 0.44
N GLY A 54 -20.37 -13.72 -0.31
CA GLY A 54 -19.84 -13.85 -1.66
C GLY A 54 -18.35 -14.22 -1.72
N ASP A 55 -17.89 -14.54 -2.93
CA ASP A 55 -16.48 -14.69 -3.29
C ASP A 55 -16.28 -14.29 -4.76
N LYS A 56 -15.38 -13.35 -5.02
CA LYS A 56 -14.99 -12.91 -6.37
C LYS A 56 -13.62 -13.47 -6.79
N SER A 57 -13.07 -14.41 -6.01
CA SER A 57 -11.77 -15.06 -6.25
C SER A 57 -10.60 -14.07 -6.40
N CYS A 58 -10.75 -12.84 -5.91
CA CYS A 58 -9.74 -11.80 -5.95
C CYS A 58 -9.73 -11.03 -4.63
N VAL A 59 -8.55 -10.89 -4.03
CA VAL A 59 -8.33 -10.19 -2.74
C VAL A 59 -8.98 -8.80 -2.73
N PHE A 60 -8.72 -7.99 -3.76
CA PHE A 60 -9.20 -6.60 -3.81
C PHE A 60 -10.68 -6.49 -4.17
N CYS A 61 -11.17 -7.36 -5.07
CA CYS A 61 -12.60 -7.41 -5.37
C CYS A 61 -13.42 -7.86 -4.17
N ASN A 62 -12.91 -8.83 -3.41
CA ASN A 62 -13.53 -9.32 -2.19
C ASN A 62 -13.53 -8.26 -1.09
N LEU A 63 -12.41 -7.52 -0.96
CA LEU A 63 -12.29 -6.43 -0.01
C LEU A 63 -13.40 -5.39 -0.21
N ILE A 64 -13.51 -4.84 -1.41
CA ILE A 64 -14.52 -3.82 -1.72
C ILE A 64 -15.94 -4.37 -1.55
N ALA A 65 -16.22 -5.57 -2.09
CA ALA A 65 -17.56 -6.16 -1.99
C ALA A 65 -17.97 -6.48 -0.55
N SER A 66 -17.04 -6.89 0.31
CA SER A 66 -17.34 -7.15 1.72
C SER A 66 -17.59 -5.86 2.52
N ILE A 67 -16.89 -4.77 2.20
CA ILE A 67 -17.13 -3.45 2.79
C ILE A 67 -18.51 -2.93 2.37
N ASP A 68 -18.80 -2.95 1.06
CA ASP A 68 -20.08 -2.48 0.54
C ASP A 68 -21.25 -3.26 1.13
N TYR A 69 -21.14 -4.59 1.18
CA TYR A 69 -22.14 -5.44 1.81
C TYR A 69 -22.38 -5.07 3.28
N ALA A 70 -21.33 -4.84 4.06
CA ALA A 70 -21.46 -4.49 5.46
C ALA A 70 -22.19 -3.14 5.65
N ILE A 71 -21.88 -2.15 4.83
CA ILE A 71 -22.55 -0.84 4.84
C ILE A 71 -24.03 -1.00 4.47
N GLU A 72 -24.35 -1.74 3.42
CA GLU A 72 -25.71 -2.03 2.99
C GLU A 72 -26.54 -2.76 4.05
N HIS A 73 -25.88 -3.52 4.94
CA HIS A 73 -26.51 -4.26 6.04
C HIS A 73 -26.41 -3.54 7.39
N GLY A 74 -26.15 -2.23 7.39
CA GLY A 74 -26.29 -1.37 8.56
C GLY A 74 -25.01 -1.16 9.39
N MET A 75 -23.85 -1.63 8.93
CA MET A 75 -22.57 -1.25 9.55
C MET A 75 -22.26 0.22 9.22
N ASP A 76 -21.73 0.94 10.18
CA ASP A 76 -21.26 2.30 9.94
C ASP A 76 -20.19 2.30 8.83
N ARG A 77 -20.20 3.33 7.97
CA ARG A 77 -19.30 3.42 6.83
C ARG A 77 -17.83 3.45 7.26
N ASP A 78 -17.51 4.32 8.23
CA ASP A 78 -16.12 4.47 8.67
C ASP A 78 -15.64 3.19 9.39
N GLU A 79 -16.54 2.52 10.13
CA GLU A 79 -16.23 1.22 10.73
C GLU A 79 -15.96 0.13 9.67
N ALA A 80 -16.77 0.03 8.63
CA ALA A 80 -16.61 -0.94 7.55
C ALA A 80 -15.33 -0.66 6.74
N GLU A 81 -15.07 0.59 6.39
CA GLU A 81 -13.89 1.02 5.65
C GLU A 81 -12.62 0.82 6.47
N ALA A 82 -12.64 1.13 7.77
CA ALA A 82 -11.54 0.85 8.69
C ALA A 82 -11.24 -0.64 8.79
N ALA A 83 -12.29 -1.48 8.92
CA ALA A 83 -12.14 -2.92 8.98
C ALA A 83 -11.47 -3.51 7.72
N GLY A 84 -11.71 -2.90 6.55
CA GLY A 84 -11.09 -3.25 5.28
C GLY A 84 -9.78 -2.53 5.00
N GLY A 85 -9.42 -1.52 5.78
CA GLY A 85 -8.27 -0.66 5.49
C GLY A 85 -8.48 0.24 4.28
N LEU A 86 -9.72 0.47 3.85
CA LEU A 86 -10.06 1.35 2.74
C LEU A 86 -9.99 2.81 3.21
N ILE A 87 -9.15 3.62 2.55
CA ILE A 87 -8.88 5.00 2.96
C ILE A 87 -9.70 6.01 2.15
N LEU A 88 -9.71 5.85 0.83
CA LEU A 88 -10.35 6.79 -0.08
C LEU A 88 -11.02 6.07 -1.25
N ARG A 89 -12.21 6.52 -1.61
CA ARG A 89 -12.93 6.08 -2.81
C ARG A 89 -12.89 7.17 -3.87
N GLY A 90 -12.28 6.89 -5.00
CA GLY A 90 -12.44 7.67 -6.21
C GLY A 90 -13.57 7.14 -7.08
N ARG A 91 -13.65 7.64 -8.31
CA ARG A 91 -14.67 7.24 -9.29
C ARG A 91 -14.34 5.91 -9.96
N HIS A 92 -13.10 5.71 -10.34
CA HIS A 92 -12.59 4.54 -11.06
C HIS A 92 -11.57 3.74 -10.24
N CYS A 93 -10.94 4.41 -9.26
CA CYS A 93 -9.90 3.86 -8.42
C CYS A 93 -10.20 4.08 -6.93
N PHE A 94 -9.47 3.39 -6.07
CA PHE A 94 -9.56 3.56 -4.63
C PHE A 94 -8.18 3.42 -3.99
N ILE A 95 -8.04 3.92 -2.76
CA ILE A 95 -6.81 3.81 -1.96
C ILE A 95 -7.09 2.95 -0.75
N SER A 96 -6.25 1.94 -0.51
CA SER A 96 -6.34 1.07 0.66
C SER A 96 -4.97 0.86 1.27
N LEU A 97 -4.93 0.57 2.58
CA LEU A 97 -3.72 0.06 3.22
C LEU A 97 -3.27 -1.26 2.60
N ASN A 98 -1.96 -1.46 2.55
CA ASN A 98 -1.45 -2.81 2.36
C ASN A 98 -1.57 -3.58 3.68
N ALA A 99 -2.32 -4.70 3.68
CA ALA A 99 -2.48 -5.56 4.86
C ALA A 99 -1.14 -6.17 5.35
N TYR A 100 -0.13 -6.21 4.46
CA TYR A 100 1.22 -6.68 4.75
C TYR A 100 2.24 -5.59 4.41
N PRO A 101 2.28 -4.49 5.18
CA PRO A 101 3.04 -3.31 4.81
C PRO A 101 4.55 -3.57 4.83
N TYR A 102 5.26 -2.97 3.88
CA TYR A 102 6.74 -3.02 3.84
C TYR A 102 7.36 -1.91 4.69
N THR A 103 6.61 -0.85 4.96
CA THR A 103 6.97 0.26 5.83
C THR A 103 5.69 0.90 6.38
N THR A 104 5.80 1.71 7.43
CA THR A 104 4.68 2.52 7.94
C THR A 104 4.12 3.40 6.82
N GLY A 105 2.79 3.53 6.75
CA GLY A 105 2.14 4.33 5.72
C GLY A 105 2.12 3.69 4.32
N HIS A 106 2.39 2.39 4.19
CA HIS A 106 2.31 1.70 2.91
C HIS A 106 0.87 1.56 2.44
N VAL A 107 0.52 2.27 1.39
CA VAL A 107 -0.79 2.21 0.75
C VAL A 107 -0.71 1.70 -0.68
N MET A 108 -1.85 1.35 -1.23
CA MET A 108 -1.99 0.93 -2.62
C MET A 108 -3.10 1.75 -3.29
N VAL A 109 -2.85 2.19 -4.52
CA VAL A 109 -3.86 2.80 -5.40
C VAL A 109 -4.26 1.77 -6.43
N MET A 110 -5.55 1.48 -6.54
CA MET A 110 -6.08 0.35 -7.32
C MET A 110 -7.33 0.75 -8.09
N PRO A 111 -7.52 0.26 -9.34
CA PRO A 111 -8.79 0.41 -10.03
C PRO A 111 -9.86 -0.51 -9.42
N TYR A 112 -11.14 -0.12 -9.46
CA TYR A 112 -12.25 -1.03 -9.15
C TYR A 112 -12.37 -2.16 -10.18
N ALA A 113 -11.99 -1.89 -11.43
CA ALA A 113 -12.00 -2.87 -12.49
C ALA A 113 -10.94 -3.95 -12.23
N HIS A 114 -11.35 -5.23 -12.32
CA HIS A 114 -10.44 -6.37 -12.18
C HIS A 114 -9.59 -6.53 -13.45
N LEU A 115 -8.43 -5.89 -13.49
CA LEU A 115 -7.51 -5.85 -14.63
C LEU A 115 -6.09 -6.14 -14.16
N ASP A 116 -5.35 -6.91 -14.95
CA ASP A 116 -3.99 -7.37 -14.68
C ASP A 116 -2.89 -6.51 -15.34
N ARG A 117 -3.27 -5.58 -16.24
CA ARG A 117 -2.36 -4.83 -17.10
C ARG A 117 -2.73 -3.36 -17.18
N LEU A 118 -1.71 -2.49 -17.11
CA LEU A 118 -1.87 -1.06 -17.31
C LEU A 118 -2.44 -0.74 -18.71
N SER A 119 -2.03 -1.49 -19.73
CA SER A 119 -2.51 -1.32 -21.11
C SER A 119 -3.98 -1.64 -21.34
N LYS A 120 -4.63 -2.30 -20.37
CA LYS A 120 -6.06 -2.60 -20.41
C LYS A 120 -6.91 -1.58 -19.65
N LEU A 121 -6.27 -0.68 -18.89
CA LEU A 121 -6.96 0.29 -18.07
C LEU A 121 -7.60 1.38 -18.96
N PRO A 122 -8.91 1.68 -18.80
CA PRO A 122 -9.52 2.82 -19.45
C PRO A 122 -8.77 4.12 -19.14
N ILE A 123 -8.75 5.04 -20.11
CA ILE A 123 -7.93 6.26 -20.01
C ILE A 123 -8.32 7.11 -18.79
N GLU A 124 -9.61 7.20 -18.48
CA GLU A 124 -10.12 7.94 -17.32
C GLU A 124 -9.63 7.33 -16.00
N ALA A 125 -9.59 5.99 -15.94
CA ALA A 125 -9.09 5.29 -14.76
C ALA A 125 -7.56 5.40 -14.65
N ALA A 126 -6.85 5.47 -15.79
CA ALA A 126 -5.40 5.69 -15.81
C ALA A 126 -5.05 7.11 -15.32
N HIS A 127 -5.81 8.12 -15.73
CA HIS A 127 -5.65 9.49 -15.24
C HIS A 127 -5.92 9.55 -13.73
N GLU A 128 -7.04 9.00 -13.27
CA GLU A 128 -7.38 9.02 -11.85
C GLU A 128 -6.38 8.22 -10.99
N LEU A 129 -5.82 7.12 -11.51
CA LEU A 129 -4.77 6.39 -10.82
C LEU A 129 -3.56 7.29 -10.50
N ILE A 130 -3.16 8.13 -11.45
CA ILE A 130 -2.05 9.08 -11.27
C ILE A 130 -2.46 10.25 -10.38
N ASP A 131 -3.66 10.79 -10.54
CA ASP A 131 -4.16 11.87 -9.69
C ASP A 131 -4.21 11.44 -8.22
N LEU A 132 -4.70 10.22 -7.95
CA LEU A 132 -4.70 9.64 -6.61
C LEU A 132 -3.28 9.32 -6.10
N ALA A 133 -2.35 8.94 -6.98
CA ALA A 133 -0.94 8.77 -6.59
C ALA A 133 -0.32 10.10 -6.16
N GLN A 134 -0.55 11.20 -6.89
CA GLN A 134 -0.10 12.54 -6.51
C GLN A 134 -0.74 13.02 -5.20
N LEU A 135 -2.05 12.77 -5.02
CA LEU A 135 -2.74 13.08 -3.77
C LEU A 135 -2.13 12.28 -2.60
N THR A 136 -1.85 11.00 -2.83
CA THR A 136 -1.22 10.12 -1.84
C THR A 136 0.16 10.63 -1.43
N GLU A 137 0.98 11.10 -2.38
CA GLU A 137 2.30 11.68 -2.08
C GLU A 137 2.16 12.87 -1.13
N ARG A 138 1.29 13.84 -1.46
CA ARG A 138 1.03 15.03 -0.62
C ARG A 138 0.57 14.66 0.79
N VAL A 139 -0.33 13.68 0.91
CA VAL A 139 -0.83 13.23 2.21
C VAL A 139 0.28 12.54 3.02
N LEU A 140 1.03 11.63 2.40
CA LEU A 140 2.14 10.94 3.06
C LEU A 140 3.22 11.93 3.51
N GLU A 141 3.53 12.94 2.69
CA GLU A 141 4.47 14.00 3.03
C GLU A 141 4.00 14.78 4.27
N ARG A 142 2.74 15.19 4.28
CA ARG A 142 2.14 15.94 5.41
C ARG A 142 2.09 15.14 6.69
N VAL A 143 1.64 13.87 6.61
CA VAL A 143 1.39 13.01 7.79
C VAL A 143 2.68 12.46 8.38
N TYR A 144 3.61 12.04 7.53
CA TYR A 144 4.80 11.29 7.95
C TYR A 144 6.13 12.02 7.77
N ARG A 145 6.17 13.10 6.97
CA ARG A 145 7.39 13.87 6.67
C ARG A 145 8.56 12.97 6.28
N PRO A 146 8.38 12.10 5.28
CA PRO A 146 9.44 11.19 4.85
C PRO A 146 10.54 11.94 4.12
N GLN A 147 11.67 11.26 3.89
CA GLN A 147 12.81 11.79 3.13
C GLN A 147 12.76 11.38 1.66
N GLY A 148 11.77 10.58 1.26
CA GLY A 148 11.53 10.14 -0.10
C GLY A 148 10.35 9.19 -0.21
N PHE A 149 10.05 8.77 -1.44
CA PHE A 149 8.92 7.89 -1.75
C PHE A 149 9.32 6.79 -2.73
N ASN A 150 8.67 5.65 -2.64
CA ASN A 150 8.67 4.65 -3.69
C ASN A 150 7.24 4.47 -4.19
N PHE A 151 7.05 4.70 -5.50
CA PHE A 151 5.83 4.37 -6.22
C PHE A 151 6.16 3.30 -7.26
N GLY A 152 5.29 2.30 -7.42
CA GLY A 152 5.55 1.26 -8.40
C GLY A 152 4.45 0.23 -8.55
N LEU A 153 4.46 -0.42 -9.73
CA LEU A 153 3.55 -1.49 -10.13
C LEU A 153 4.35 -2.77 -10.40
N ASN A 154 3.88 -3.87 -9.84
CA ASN A 154 4.34 -5.21 -10.23
C ASN A 154 3.27 -5.83 -11.14
N LEU A 155 3.55 -5.99 -12.43
CA LEU A 155 2.61 -6.52 -13.41
C LEU A 155 2.97 -7.94 -13.80
N GLY A 156 2.23 -8.90 -13.26
CA GLY A 156 2.43 -10.34 -13.45
C GLY A 156 3.32 -10.98 -12.38
N GLU A 157 3.27 -12.31 -12.30
CA GLU A 157 3.97 -13.11 -11.28
C GLU A 157 5.49 -12.96 -11.37
N ALA A 158 6.04 -12.96 -12.58
CA ALA A 158 7.47 -12.81 -12.83
C ALA A 158 8.03 -11.46 -12.36
N ALA A 159 7.17 -10.42 -12.24
CA ALA A 159 7.53 -9.13 -11.69
C ALA A 159 7.35 -9.05 -10.16
N GLY A 160 6.92 -10.14 -9.53
CA GLY A 160 6.73 -10.22 -8.09
C GLY A 160 5.37 -9.74 -7.59
N ALA A 161 4.35 -9.69 -8.45
CA ALA A 161 2.98 -9.38 -8.05
C ALA A 161 2.42 -10.48 -7.14
N GLY A 162 2.04 -10.13 -5.90
CA GLY A 162 1.36 -11.05 -4.98
C GLY A 162 -0.08 -11.35 -5.42
N VAL A 163 -0.73 -10.41 -6.08
CA VAL A 163 -2.05 -10.53 -6.72
C VAL A 163 -1.91 -10.18 -8.19
N ALA A 164 -1.47 -11.16 -8.99
CA ALA A 164 -1.12 -10.94 -10.40
C ALA A 164 -2.32 -10.57 -11.28
N GLY A 165 -3.54 -11.01 -10.93
CA GLY A 165 -4.76 -10.78 -11.71
C GLY A 165 -5.42 -9.42 -11.49
N HIS A 166 -4.96 -8.63 -10.53
CA HIS A 166 -5.51 -7.31 -10.25
C HIS A 166 -4.39 -6.30 -9.98
N MET A 167 -4.21 -5.38 -10.91
CA MET A 167 -3.13 -4.39 -10.81
C MET A 167 -3.31 -3.47 -9.60
N HIS A 168 -2.20 -3.15 -8.97
CA HIS A 168 -2.16 -2.26 -7.80
C HIS A 168 -0.84 -1.50 -7.79
N MET A 169 -0.93 -0.20 -7.62
CA MET A 169 0.24 0.66 -7.48
C MET A 169 0.57 0.80 -6.00
N HIS A 170 1.76 0.40 -5.61
CA HIS A 170 2.29 0.62 -4.29
C HIS A 170 2.75 2.08 -4.13
N ALA A 171 2.47 2.67 -2.97
CA ALA A 171 2.98 3.97 -2.55
C ALA A 171 3.52 3.85 -1.12
N MET A 172 4.78 4.19 -0.94
CA MET A 172 5.50 4.00 0.31
C MET A 172 6.36 5.20 0.66
N PRO A 173 6.19 5.79 1.86
CA PRO A 173 7.15 6.76 2.37
C PRO A 173 8.45 6.06 2.78
N ARG A 174 9.59 6.78 2.63
CA ARG A 174 10.90 6.25 2.91
C ARG A 174 11.71 7.22 3.77
N TRP A 175 12.54 6.64 4.66
CA TRP A 175 13.46 7.39 5.51
C TRP A 175 14.87 6.83 5.39
N VAL A 176 15.87 7.68 5.55
CA VAL A 176 17.27 7.23 5.65
C VAL A 176 17.41 6.32 6.86
N GLY A 177 17.86 5.10 6.64
CA GLY A 177 17.99 4.09 7.70
C GLY A 177 16.71 3.31 8.04
N ASP A 178 15.65 3.41 7.23
CA ASP A 178 14.44 2.59 7.42
C ASP A 178 14.66 1.08 7.19
N THR A 179 15.77 0.73 6.58
CA THR A 179 16.32 -0.63 6.53
C THR A 179 17.60 -0.70 7.37
N ASN A 180 17.64 -1.60 8.34
CA ASN A 180 18.77 -1.77 9.25
C ASN A 180 19.18 -3.25 9.35
N PHE A 181 20.11 -3.57 10.26
CA PHE A 181 20.62 -4.92 10.44
C PHE A 181 19.52 -5.94 10.78
N MET A 182 18.40 -5.53 11.40
CA MET A 182 17.29 -6.42 11.71
C MET A 182 16.66 -7.01 10.45
N THR A 183 16.63 -6.26 9.36
CA THR A 183 16.11 -6.74 8.07
C THR A 183 17.03 -7.80 7.48
N VAL A 184 18.36 -7.64 7.63
CA VAL A 184 19.37 -8.52 7.02
C VAL A 184 19.72 -9.70 7.91
N VAL A 185 19.92 -9.47 9.23
CA VAL A 185 20.38 -10.46 10.19
C VAL A 185 19.23 -11.15 10.92
N GLY A 186 18.20 -10.37 11.27
CA GLY A 186 17.01 -10.87 11.99
C GLY A 186 15.86 -11.28 11.09
N GLU A 187 15.99 -11.13 9.76
CA GLU A 187 14.92 -11.41 8.78
C GLU A 187 13.57 -10.77 9.17
N THR A 188 13.65 -9.66 9.91
CA THR A 188 12.50 -9.01 10.56
C THR A 188 12.47 -7.54 10.18
N ARG A 189 11.28 -7.04 9.81
CA ARG A 189 11.02 -5.62 9.67
C ARG A 189 10.35 -5.09 10.93
N VAL A 190 10.84 -3.99 11.44
CA VAL A 190 10.20 -3.26 12.54
C VAL A 190 9.27 -2.23 11.90
N ILE A 191 7.97 -2.37 12.15
CA ILE A 191 6.95 -1.39 11.75
C ILE A 191 6.43 -0.76 13.04
N PRO A 192 6.74 0.51 13.31
CA PRO A 192 6.47 1.15 14.59
C PRO A 192 5.00 1.54 14.80
N GLU A 193 4.15 1.40 13.79
CA GLU A 193 2.73 1.79 13.85
C GLU A 193 1.86 0.64 13.36
N ASP A 194 0.77 0.34 14.05
CA ASP A 194 -0.21 -0.65 13.63
C ASP A 194 -1.11 -0.15 12.50
N LEU A 195 -1.87 -1.06 11.87
CA LEU A 195 -2.70 -0.73 10.72
C LEU A 195 -3.90 0.16 11.09
N GLU A 196 -4.45 0.03 12.29
CA GLU A 196 -5.59 0.83 12.74
C GLU A 196 -5.17 2.30 12.94
N THR A 197 -4.05 2.52 13.60
CA THR A 197 -3.45 3.84 13.77
C THR A 197 -3.06 4.45 12.42
N THR A 198 -2.44 3.66 11.54
CA THR A 198 -2.06 4.10 10.18
C THR A 198 -3.30 4.51 9.38
N TRP A 199 -4.37 3.71 9.43
CA TRP A 199 -5.63 4.01 8.75
C TRP A 199 -6.23 5.34 9.25
N ALA A 200 -6.37 5.51 10.56
CA ALA A 200 -6.97 6.70 11.14
C ALA A 200 -6.18 7.98 10.78
N ARG A 201 -4.86 7.93 10.85
CA ARG A 201 -3.99 9.05 10.47
C ARG A 201 -4.09 9.41 9.00
N LEU A 202 -4.08 8.42 8.12
CA LEU A 202 -4.19 8.65 6.69
C LEU A 202 -5.59 9.10 6.30
N ARG A 203 -6.65 8.49 6.86
CA ARG A 203 -8.03 8.92 6.63
C ARG A 203 -8.21 10.40 6.95
N HIS A 204 -7.69 10.84 8.11
CA HIS A 204 -7.70 12.24 8.50
C HIS A 204 -6.86 13.11 7.53
N GLY A 205 -5.65 12.66 7.18
CA GLY A 205 -4.78 13.40 6.26
C GLY A 205 -5.40 13.60 4.87
N PHE A 206 -6.08 12.59 4.33
CA PHE A 206 -6.80 12.72 3.06
C PHE A 206 -7.96 13.72 3.14
N ALA A 207 -8.73 13.70 4.24
CA ALA A 207 -9.82 14.65 4.45
C ALA A 207 -9.33 16.11 4.54
N GLU A 208 -8.15 16.34 5.12
CA GLU A 208 -7.58 17.69 5.25
C GLU A 208 -6.98 18.22 3.94
N VAL A 209 -6.38 17.36 3.11
CA VAL A 209 -5.73 17.78 1.84
C VAL A 209 -6.76 18.02 0.75
N ASP A 210 -7.88 17.30 0.78
CA ASP A 210 -9.00 17.47 -0.17
C ASP A 210 -9.87 18.70 0.16
N SER A 211 -9.77 19.24 1.38
CA SER A 211 -10.40 20.50 1.75
C SER A 211 -9.64 21.66 1.11
N PRO A 212 -10.30 22.61 0.42
CA PRO A 212 -9.63 23.76 -0.15
C PRO A 212 -8.90 24.51 0.98
N SER A 213 -7.58 24.65 0.82
CA SER A 213 -6.79 25.48 1.74
C SER A 213 -7.45 26.85 1.84
N PRO A 214 -7.61 27.46 3.03
CA PRO A 214 -8.04 28.85 3.10
C PRO A 214 -7.05 29.67 2.28
N GLU A 215 -7.59 30.46 1.36
CA GLU A 215 -6.80 31.37 0.53
C GLU A 215 -5.81 32.14 1.41
N PRO A 216 -4.51 32.19 1.08
CA PRO A 216 -3.57 32.95 1.88
C PRO A 216 -4.08 34.38 1.97
N ALA A 217 -4.26 34.88 3.19
CA ALA A 217 -4.67 36.25 3.43
C ALA A 217 -3.81 37.17 2.56
N ALA A 218 -4.46 38.01 1.73
CA ALA A 218 -3.78 38.93 0.83
C ALA A 218 -2.72 39.70 1.65
N ALA A 219 -1.48 39.62 1.19
CA ALA A 219 -0.40 40.37 1.82
C ALA A 219 -0.80 41.85 1.87
N PRO A 220 -0.60 42.55 3.01
CA PRO A 220 -0.91 43.97 3.09
C PRO A 220 -0.14 44.70 1.98
N SER A 221 -0.88 45.47 1.19
CA SER A 221 -0.32 46.32 0.15
C SER A 221 0.78 47.21 0.75
N GLN A 222 2.01 47.11 0.23
CA GLN A 222 3.07 48.01 0.61
C GLN A 222 2.64 49.44 0.23
N PRO A 223 2.84 50.43 1.11
CA PRO A 223 2.58 51.80 0.75
C PRO A 223 3.56 52.22 -0.37
N ASP A 224 3.02 52.90 -1.37
CA ASP A 224 3.79 53.45 -2.46
C ASP A 224 4.94 54.35 -1.93
N PRO A 225 6.15 54.23 -2.49
CA PRO A 225 7.26 55.13 -2.14
C PRO A 225 7.14 56.42 -2.93
N GLU A 226 6.22 57.31 -2.57
CA GLU A 226 6.23 58.70 -3.01
C GLU A 226 6.10 59.62 -1.79
N GLY A 227 7.20 60.31 -1.48
CA GLY A 227 7.32 61.39 -0.51
C GLY A 227 8.77 61.87 -0.43
#